data_00611d29cc733a3b6dd3a4c6b4d8f0d2
#
_entry.id   00611d29cc733a3b6dd3a4c6b4d8f0d2
#
_cell.length_a   1.000
_cell.length_b   1.000
_cell.length_c   1.000
_cell.angle_alpha   90.00
_cell.angle_beta   90.00
_cell.angle_gamma   90.00
#
_symmetry.space_group_name_H-M   'P 1'
#
loop_
_entity.id
_entity.type
_entity.pdbx_description
1 polymer ?
#
loop_
_entity_poly.entity_id
_entity_poly.type
_entity_poly.pdbx_seq_one_letter_code
_entity_poly.pdbx_strand_id
1 'polypeptide(L)'
;MNKKGFVACTLVSVCVLMSTDTSQVMAANMRSFIEAVRRKASVVYVGSVKEVRLLTRTKFDIKARAVVSVSAVARGPTTKPPEAIVEHSSYDDKTPILAGGPQYQLRPGVMVVIFADSFKSTVPPGYLLQGSREELLQRIETLRESLSQMSPDQLKLHEINEEDRHIQLALYEKLRTYLRTPE
;
A
#
# COMPACT_ATOMS: atom_id res chain seq x y z
N MET A 1 17.07 -64.46 -28.44
CA MET A 1 15.70 -64.03 -28.10
C MET A 1 15.65 -63.69 -26.63
N ASN A 2 15.65 -62.43 -26.23
CA ASN A 2 15.26 -62.06 -24.88
C ASN A 2 14.82 -60.57 -24.89
N LYS A 3 13.51 -60.39 -24.77
CA LYS A 3 12.84 -59.11 -24.58
C LYS A 3 12.89 -58.76 -23.09
N LYS A 4 13.44 -57.59 -22.71
CA LYS A 4 13.19 -56.90 -21.44
C LYS A 4 13.01 -55.43 -21.81
N GLY A 5 11.94 -54.90 -21.80
CA GLY A 5 10.99 -54.47 -20.84
C GLY A 5 11.32 -53.03 -20.42
N PHE A 6 10.76 -52.04 -21.16
CA PHE A 6 10.88 -50.60 -20.93
C PHE A 6 9.78 -50.21 -19.93
N VAL A 7 10.13 -49.89 -18.68
CA VAL A 7 9.27 -49.18 -17.74
C VAL A 7 10.14 -48.25 -16.91
N ALA A 8 10.21 -47.01 -17.23
CA ALA A 8 10.61 -45.95 -16.31
C ALA A 8 10.25 -44.57 -16.89
N CYS A 9 9.79 -43.71 -16.05
CA CYS A 9 9.53 -42.28 -16.23
C CYS A 9 8.07 -41.89 -16.45
N THR A 10 7.31 -41.87 -15.38
CA THR A 10 6.14 -41.01 -15.30
C THR A 10 5.83 -40.66 -13.83
N LEU A 11 6.77 -40.02 -13.11
CA LEU A 11 6.55 -39.64 -11.70
C LEU A 11 7.26 -38.34 -11.26
N VAL A 12 7.59 -37.44 -12.19
CA VAL A 12 8.26 -36.17 -11.83
C VAL A 12 7.41 -34.93 -12.10
N SER A 13 6.23 -35.06 -12.71
CA SER A 13 5.46 -33.87 -13.17
C SER A 13 4.41 -33.32 -12.21
N VAL A 14 4.19 -33.91 -11.04
CA VAL A 14 3.09 -33.50 -10.15
C VAL A 14 3.51 -32.54 -9.03
N CYS A 15 4.81 -32.43 -8.70
CA CYS A 15 5.26 -31.59 -7.57
C CYS A 15 5.48 -30.11 -7.89
N VAL A 16 5.43 -29.67 -9.15
CA VAL A 16 5.71 -28.27 -9.52
C VAL A 16 4.46 -27.38 -9.54
N LEU A 17 3.27 -27.95 -9.55
CA LEU A 17 2.01 -27.20 -9.67
C LEU A 17 1.40 -26.73 -8.34
N MET A 18 1.89 -27.18 -7.19
CA MET A 18 1.30 -26.80 -5.89
C MET A 18 1.99 -25.62 -5.18
N SER A 19 3.14 -25.17 -5.65
CA SER A 19 3.88 -24.07 -4.98
C SER A 19 3.52 -22.66 -5.48
N THR A 20 2.77 -22.54 -6.57
CA THR A 20 2.36 -21.24 -7.12
C THR A 20 1.08 -20.68 -6.49
N ASP A 21 0.20 -21.53 -5.99
CA ASP A 21 -1.10 -21.10 -5.47
C ASP A 21 -1.01 -20.38 -4.11
N THR A 22 -0.15 -20.81 -3.21
CA THR A 22 -0.05 -20.23 -1.87
C THR A 22 0.50 -18.81 -1.89
N SER A 23 1.47 -18.51 -2.76
CA SER A 23 2.03 -17.16 -2.89
C SER A 23 1.04 -16.18 -3.50
N GLN A 24 0.24 -16.61 -4.46
CA GLN A 24 -0.79 -15.78 -5.09
C GLN A 24 -1.96 -15.52 -4.13
N VAL A 25 -2.37 -16.51 -3.36
CA VAL A 25 -3.43 -16.34 -2.34
C VAL A 25 -2.97 -15.40 -1.23
N MET A 26 -1.72 -15.51 -0.75
CA MET A 26 -1.18 -14.58 0.24
C MET A 26 -1.08 -13.14 -0.30
N ALA A 27 -0.63 -12.96 -1.53
CA ALA A 27 -0.56 -11.64 -2.17
C ALA A 27 -1.95 -11.03 -2.40
N ALA A 28 -2.93 -11.83 -2.79
CA ALA A 28 -4.32 -11.40 -2.94
C ALA A 28 -4.94 -10.98 -1.59
N ASN A 29 -4.72 -11.77 -0.53
CA ASN A 29 -5.18 -11.46 0.81
C ASN A 29 -4.53 -10.18 1.37
N MET A 30 -3.24 -9.97 1.13
CA MET A 30 -2.54 -8.76 1.53
C MET A 30 -3.07 -7.51 0.82
N ARG A 31 -3.34 -7.60 -0.50
CA ARG A 31 -3.96 -6.50 -1.26
C ARG A 31 -5.35 -6.16 -0.73
N SER A 32 -6.18 -7.15 -0.50
CA SER A 32 -7.52 -7.01 0.05
C SER A 32 -7.49 -6.32 1.41
N PHE A 33 -6.58 -6.73 2.29
CA PHE A 33 -6.37 -6.09 3.59
C PHE A 33 -5.96 -4.61 3.45
N ILE A 34 -5.00 -4.29 2.60
CA ILE A 34 -4.54 -2.91 2.36
C ILE A 34 -5.68 -2.04 1.80
N GLU A 35 -6.47 -2.55 0.88
CA GLU A 35 -7.63 -1.84 0.32
C GLU A 35 -8.70 -1.57 1.39
N ALA A 36 -9.00 -2.56 2.22
CA ALA A 36 -9.95 -2.41 3.33
C ALA A 36 -9.50 -1.33 4.31
N VAL A 37 -8.21 -1.30 4.61
CA VAL A 37 -7.60 -0.32 5.50
C VAL A 37 -7.72 1.10 4.93
N ARG A 38 -7.37 1.30 3.67
CA ARG A 38 -7.44 2.61 3.00
C ARG A 38 -8.87 3.15 2.95
N ARG A 39 -9.85 2.27 2.79
CA ARG A 39 -11.27 2.66 2.81
C ARG A 39 -11.72 3.21 4.17
N LYS A 40 -11.22 2.64 5.25
CA LYS A 40 -11.58 3.02 6.63
C LYS A 40 -10.84 4.26 7.15
N ALA A 41 -9.82 4.75 6.43
CA ALA A 41 -9.06 5.91 6.85
C ALA A 41 -9.96 7.14 7.01
N SER A 42 -9.94 7.75 8.19
CA SER A 42 -10.73 8.95 8.51
C SER A 42 -10.15 10.21 7.87
N VAL A 43 -8.82 10.22 7.65
CA VAL A 43 -8.08 11.32 7.06
C VAL A 43 -7.22 10.81 5.91
N VAL A 44 -7.33 11.47 4.75
CA VAL A 44 -6.46 11.19 3.60
C VAL A 44 -5.90 12.51 3.08
N TYR A 45 -4.58 12.61 2.99
CA TYR A 45 -3.92 13.83 2.58
C TYR A 45 -2.67 13.59 1.73
N VAL A 46 -2.31 14.60 0.97
CA VAL A 46 -1.08 14.69 0.18
C VAL A 46 -0.14 15.67 0.86
N GLY A 47 1.14 15.38 0.85
CA GLY A 47 2.14 16.28 1.39
C GLY A 47 3.55 15.90 0.99
N SER A 48 4.52 16.70 1.45
CA SER A 48 5.95 16.44 1.30
C SER A 48 6.62 16.25 2.65
N VAL A 49 7.52 15.29 2.73
CA VAL A 49 8.28 15.05 3.97
C VAL A 49 9.25 16.21 4.21
N LYS A 50 9.15 16.87 5.34
CA LYS A 50 10.07 17.94 5.77
C LYS A 50 11.26 17.38 6.53
N GLU A 51 10.99 16.48 7.45
CA GLU A 51 11.98 15.96 8.38
C GLU A 51 11.65 14.50 8.71
N VAL A 52 12.69 13.72 8.96
CA VAL A 52 12.56 12.35 9.49
C VAL A 52 13.50 12.21 10.67
N ARG A 53 12.97 11.74 11.79
CA ARG A 53 13.73 11.43 13.01
C ARG A 53 13.61 9.96 13.35
N LEU A 54 14.74 9.34 13.64
CA LEU A 54 14.80 8.01 14.22
C LEU A 54 14.25 8.07 15.65
N LEU A 55 13.28 7.22 15.99
CA LEU A 55 12.75 7.08 17.35
C LEU A 55 13.43 5.94 18.09
N THR A 56 13.43 4.75 17.49
CA THR A 56 14.03 3.56 18.08
C THR A 56 14.70 2.72 17.01
N ARG A 57 15.74 2.02 17.39
CA ARG A 57 16.43 1.04 16.55
C ARG A 57 16.73 -0.21 17.36
N THR A 58 16.22 -1.33 16.91
CA THR A 58 16.56 -2.65 17.43
C THR A 58 17.22 -3.48 16.32
N LYS A 59 17.56 -4.72 16.63
CA LYS A 59 18.09 -5.66 15.63
C LYS A 59 17.07 -5.96 14.51
N PHE A 60 15.77 -5.83 14.80
CA PHE A 60 14.69 -6.31 13.93
C PHE A 60 13.68 -5.23 13.54
N ASP A 61 13.73 -4.06 14.13
CA ASP A 61 12.75 -2.99 13.89
C ASP A 61 13.41 -1.62 14.03
N ILE A 62 13.07 -0.76 13.08
CA ILE A 62 13.41 0.66 13.11
C ILE A 62 12.10 1.43 13.10
N LYS A 63 11.88 2.26 14.13
CA LYS A 63 10.76 3.21 14.14
C LYS A 63 11.26 4.60 13.88
N ALA A 64 10.58 5.29 12.98
CA ALA A 64 10.87 6.66 12.62
C ALA A 64 9.61 7.52 12.69
N ARG A 65 9.82 8.82 12.90
CA ARG A 65 8.79 9.84 12.84
C ARG A 65 9.11 10.80 11.71
N ALA A 66 8.16 11.02 10.83
CA ALA A 66 8.24 12.03 9.78
C ALA A 66 7.34 13.22 10.13
N VAL A 67 7.82 14.42 9.85
CA VAL A 67 7.02 15.64 9.78
C VAL A 67 6.71 15.87 8.31
N VAL A 68 5.43 15.96 7.99
CA VAL A 68 4.94 16.12 6.63
C VAL A 68 4.27 17.48 6.48
N SER A 69 4.74 18.29 5.54
CA SER A 69 4.03 19.51 5.11
C SER A 69 2.79 19.09 4.32
N VAL A 70 1.61 19.45 4.80
CA VAL A 70 0.35 19.04 4.17
C VAL A 70 0.03 19.99 3.03
N SER A 71 0.01 19.48 1.79
CA SER A 71 -0.36 20.25 0.60
C SER A 71 -1.86 20.27 0.37
N ALA A 72 -2.52 19.10 0.50
CA ALA A 72 -3.95 18.97 0.28
C ALA A 72 -4.58 17.89 1.17
N VAL A 73 -5.86 18.06 1.51
CA VAL A 73 -6.68 17.07 2.25
C VAL A 73 -7.77 16.55 1.33
N ALA A 74 -7.71 15.27 1.01
CA ALA A 74 -8.68 14.60 0.14
C ALA A 74 -9.89 14.09 0.93
N ARG A 75 -9.69 13.64 2.17
CA ARG A 75 -10.71 13.22 3.13
C ARG A 75 -10.33 13.72 4.52
N GLY A 76 -11.30 14.14 5.31
CA GLY A 76 -11.11 14.58 6.69
C GLY A 76 -11.62 16.00 6.94
N PRO A 77 -11.09 16.68 7.95
CA PRO A 77 -11.51 18.03 8.33
C PRO A 77 -11.32 19.03 7.19
N THR A 78 -12.21 20.00 7.10
CA THR A 78 -12.15 21.07 6.10
C THR A 78 -10.91 21.98 6.28
N THR A 79 -10.49 22.16 7.53
CA THR A 79 -9.30 22.94 7.85
C THR A 79 -8.04 22.07 7.71
N LYS A 80 -7.19 22.42 6.76
CA LYS A 80 -5.91 21.79 6.52
C LYS A 80 -4.89 22.26 7.54
N PRO A 81 -4.28 21.37 8.37
CA PRO A 81 -3.15 21.78 9.19
C PRO A 81 -1.92 22.03 8.30
N PRO A 82 -0.99 22.90 8.71
CA PRO A 82 0.25 23.13 7.97
C PRO A 82 1.13 21.89 7.95
N GLU A 83 1.09 21.10 9.01
CA GLU A 83 1.94 19.92 9.20
C GLU A 83 1.16 18.75 9.81
N ALA A 84 1.61 17.55 9.46
CA ALA A 84 1.18 16.29 10.05
C ALA A 84 2.38 15.53 10.60
N ILE A 85 2.14 14.69 11.60
CA ILE A 85 3.17 13.83 12.21
C ILE A 85 2.80 12.38 11.93
N VAL A 86 3.74 11.66 11.33
CA VAL A 86 3.57 10.25 10.95
C VAL A 86 4.67 9.41 11.59
N GLU A 87 4.27 8.46 12.42
CA GLU A 87 5.19 7.43 12.91
C GLU A 87 5.03 6.17 12.06
N HIS A 88 6.13 5.56 11.69
CA HIS A 88 6.13 4.40 10.81
C HIS A 88 7.30 3.47 11.10
N SER A 89 7.14 2.20 10.73
CA SER A 89 8.27 1.28 10.64
C SER A 89 9.12 1.61 9.42
N SER A 90 10.43 1.63 9.61
CA SER A 90 11.42 1.97 8.58
C SER A 90 12.41 0.82 8.41
N TYR A 91 13.29 0.94 7.44
CA TYR A 91 14.40 0.01 7.22
C TYR A 91 15.66 0.77 6.78
N ASP A 92 16.78 0.13 6.91
CA ASP A 92 18.06 0.57 6.32
C ASP A 92 18.86 -0.64 5.80
N ASP A 93 19.99 -0.38 5.18
CA ASP A 93 20.84 -1.42 4.57
C ASP A 93 21.40 -2.44 5.59
N LYS A 94 21.29 -2.15 6.89
CA LYS A 94 21.83 -2.98 7.98
C LYS A 94 20.74 -3.75 8.73
N THR A 95 19.48 -3.38 8.56
CA THR A 95 18.37 -4.03 9.24
C THR A 95 17.63 -4.93 8.25
N PRO A 96 17.61 -6.25 8.48
CA PRO A 96 16.90 -7.16 7.57
C PRO A 96 15.42 -6.78 7.53
N ILE A 97 14.87 -6.77 6.31
CA ILE A 97 13.44 -6.61 6.11
C ILE A 97 12.77 -7.88 6.66
N LEU A 98 12.20 -7.78 7.84
CA LEU A 98 11.41 -8.88 8.37
C LEU A 98 10.07 -8.95 7.62
N ALA A 99 9.62 -10.18 7.38
CA ALA A 99 8.36 -10.47 6.72
C ALA A 99 7.17 -9.94 7.54
N GLY A 100 6.85 -8.66 7.39
CA GLY A 100 5.82 -7.98 8.19
C GLY A 100 5.06 -6.89 7.44
N GLY A 101 5.26 -6.79 6.13
CA GLY A 101 4.62 -5.78 5.29
C GLY A 101 5.56 -4.68 4.83
N PRO A 102 5.08 -3.74 4.00
CA PRO A 102 5.90 -2.69 3.44
C PRO A 102 6.40 -1.76 4.54
N GLN A 103 7.71 -1.70 4.67
CA GLN A 103 8.40 -0.70 5.47
C GLN A 103 8.66 0.53 4.58
N TYR A 104 8.77 1.70 5.18
CA TYR A 104 8.93 2.94 4.44
C TYR A 104 10.30 3.56 4.70
N GLN A 105 10.97 3.99 3.65
CA GLN A 105 12.20 4.77 3.73
C GLN A 105 11.90 6.22 3.36
N LEU A 106 11.22 6.94 4.25
CA LEU A 106 10.92 8.34 4.03
C LEU A 106 12.20 9.19 4.11
N ARG A 107 12.29 10.19 3.23
CA ARG A 107 13.39 11.16 3.20
C ARG A 107 12.81 12.56 2.99
N PRO A 108 13.46 13.62 3.48
CA PRO A 108 13.06 14.99 3.18
C PRO A 108 12.91 15.21 1.67
N GLY A 109 11.87 15.92 1.27
CA GLY A 109 11.53 16.20 -0.12
C GLY A 109 10.68 15.13 -0.82
N VAL A 110 10.57 13.92 -0.26
CA VAL A 110 9.71 12.87 -0.84
C VAL A 110 8.24 13.25 -0.67
N MET A 111 7.47 13.13 -1.74
CA MET A 111 6.03 13.30 -1.69
C MET A 111 5.33 12.05 -1.18
N VAL A 112 4.25 12.23 -0.45
CA VAL A 112 3.48 11.13 0.17
C VAL A 112 1.99 11.36 0.02
N VAL A 113 1.25 10.25 -0.11
CA VAL A 113 -0.20 10.17 0.12
C VAL A 113 -0.41 9.31 1.35
N ILE A 114 -1.06 9.84 2.37
CA ILE A 114 -1.22 9.17 3.65
C ILE A 114 -2.70 8.93 3.93
N PHE A 115 -3.00 7.69 4.30
CA PHE A 115 -4.29 7.22 4.76
C PHE A 115 -4.17 6.98 6.27
N ALA A 116 -4.86 7.73 7.10
CA ALA A 116 -4.66 7.72 8.54
C ALA A 116 -5.96 7.99 9.30
N ASP A 117 -5.93 7.79 10.61
CA ASP A 117 -7.06 8.14 11.47
C ASP A 117 -7.03 9.60 11.92
N SER A 118 -5.85 10.21 11.88
CA SER A 118 -5.64 11.63 12.22
C SER A 118 -4.35 12.17 11.60
N PHE A 119 -4.11 13.48 11.71
CA PHE A 119 -2.85 14.12 11.32
C PHE A 119 -1.67 13.83 12.27
N LYS A 120 -1.90 13.11 13.35
CA LYS A 120 -0.88 12.57 14.26
C LYS A 120 -1.15 11.12 14.47
N SER A 121 -0.54 10.25 13.68
CA SER A 121 -0.83 8.81 13.73
C SER A 121 0.40 7.96 13.47
N THR A 122 0.34 6.74 14.02
CA THR A 122 1.21 5.65 13.59
C THR A 122 0.59 5.03 12.35
N VAL A 123 1.34 4.95 11.27
CA VAL A 123 0.88 4.36 10.00
C VAL A 123 1.44 2.95 9.83
N PRO A 124 0.55 1.95 9.89
CA PRO A 124 0.91 0.58 9.54
C PRO A 124 1.19 0.41 8.04
N PRO A 125 1.68 -0.77 7.64
CA PRO A 125 1.83 -1.13 6.23
C PRO A 125 0.56 -0.86 5.40
N GLY A 126 0.73 -0.30 4.22
CA GLY A 126 -0.39 -0.01 3.31
C GLY A 126 -1.06 1.36 3.49
N TYR A 127 -0.79 2.07 4.58
CA TYR A 127 -1.38 3.38 4.87
C TYR A 127 -0.65 4.55 4.22
N LEU A 128 0.46 4.30 3.53
CA LEU A 128 1.28 5.33 2.93
C LEU A 128 1.71 4.94 1.52
N LEU A 129 1.62 5.89 0.59
CA LEU A 129 2.26 5.84 -0.72
C LEU A 129 3.35 6.91 -0.73
N GLN A 130 4.52 6.58 -1.27
CA GLN A 130 5.65 7.50 -1.40
C GLN A 130 6.23 7.44 -2.80
N GLY A 131 6.79 8.53 -3.26
CA GLY A 131 7.44 8.61 -4.57
C GLY A 131 7.48 10.03 -5.13
N SER A 132 7.83 10.15 -6.39
CA SER A 132 7.64 11.38 -7.15
C SER A 132 6.15 11.64 -7.35
N ARG A 133 5.81 12.86 -7.78
CA ARG A 133 4.43 13.24 -8.11
C ARG A 133 3.84 12.34 -9.19
N GLU A 134 4.63 12.04 -10.22
CA GLU A 134 4.25 11.19 -11.35
C GLU A 134 4.02 9.73 -10.91
N GLU A 135 4.90 9.19 -10.08
CA GLU A 135 4.75 7.84 -9.53
C GLU A 135 3.50 7.72 -8.66
N LEU A 136 3.24 8.72 -7.82
CA LEU A 136 2.03 8.75 -7.00
C LEU A 136 0.78 8.87 -7.85
N LEU A 137 0.79 9.72 -8.89
CA LEU A 137 -0.32 9.85 -9.82
C LEU A 137 -0.60 8.52 -10.51
N GLN A 138 0.41 7.86 -11.06
CA GLN A 138 0.28 6.56 -11.70
C GLN A 138 -0.30 5.50 -10.75
N ARG A 139 0.16 5.46 -9.50
CA ARG A 139 -0.36 4.54 -8.48
C ARG A 139 -1.83 4.80 -8.16
N ILE A 140 -2.23 6.06 -8.01
CA ILE A 140 -3.62 6.43 -7.77
C ILE A 140 -4.51 6.09 -8.97
N GLU A 141 -4.04 6.31 -10.20
CA GLU A 141 -4.76 5.92 -11.41
C GLU A 141 -4.94 4.39 -11.48
N THR A 142 -3.89 3.61 -11.22
CA THR A 142 -3.97 2.14 -11.15
C THR A 142 -4.98 1.66 -10.11
N LEU A 143 -4.99 2.26 -8.91
CA LEU A 143 -5.96 1.92 -7.85
C LEU A 143 -7.39 2.23 -8.28
N ARG A 144 -7.60 3.40 -8.89
CA ARG A 144 -8.89 3.83 -9.41
C ARG A 144 -9.42 2.89 -10.50
N GLU A 145 -8.57 2.58 -11.47
CA GLU A 145 -8.91 1.66 -12.58
C GLU A 145 -9.24 0.25 -12.07
N SER A 146 -8.39 -0.30 -11.19
CA SER A 146 -8.64 -1.60 -10.56
C SER A 146 -10.02 -1.64 -9.89
N LEU A 147 -10.35 -0.62 -9.10
CA LEU A 147 -11.65 -0.55 -8.42
C LEU A 147 -12.81 -0.35 -9.39
N SER A 148 -12.62 0.43 -10.46
CA SER A 148 -13.66 0.70 -11.45
C SER A 148 -13.99 -0.53 -12.32
N GLN A 149 -13.03 -1.43 -12.50
CA GLN A 149 -13.17 -2.64 -13.32
C GLN A 149 -13.61 -3.87 -12.51
N MET A 150 -13.71 -3.78 -11.19
CA MET A 150 -14.17 -4.90 -10.36
C MET A 150 -15.58 -5.33 -10.75
N SER A 151 -15.75 -6.63 -10.99
CA SER A 151 -17.07 -7.23 -11.17
C SER A 151 -17.86 -7.25 -9.85
N PRO A 152 -19.21 -7.43 -9.89
CA PRO A 152 -20.01 -7.57 -8.68
C PRO A 152 -19.53 -8.68 -7.74
N ASP A 153 -19.06 -9.82 -8.29
CA ASP A 153 -18.53 -10.91 -7.49
C ASP A 153 -17.20 -10.55 -6.81
N GLN A 154 -16.33 -9.80 -7.50
CA GLN A 154 -15.09 -9.29 -6.91
C GLN A 154 -15.37 -8.27 -5.82
N LEU A 155 -16.33 -7.36 -6.03
CA LEU A 155 -16.74 -6.40 -5.00
C LEU A 155 -17.24 -7.13 -3.75
N LYS A 156 -18.08 -8.14 -3.92
CA LYS A 156 -18.57 -8.98 -2.83
C LYS A 156 -17.45 -9.72 -2.09
N LEU A 157 -16.51 -10.29 -2.84
CA LEU A 157 -15.34 -10.98 -2.28
C LEU A 157 -14.48 -10.05 -1.40
N HIS A 158 -14.38 -8.77 -1.77
CA HIS A 158 -13.63 -7.75 -1.04
C HIS A 158 -14.49 -6.96 -0.04
N GLU A 159 -15.73 -7.39 0.21
CA GLU A 159 -16.66 -6.71 1.11
C GLU A 159 -16.84 -5.22 0.77
N ILE A 160 -16.89 -4.91 -0.54
CA ILE A 160 -17.12 -3.55 -1.05
C ILE A 160 -18.54 -3.47 -1.55
N ASN A 161 -19.37 -2.62 -0.95
CA ASN A 161 -20.66 -2.28 -1.50
C ASN A 161 -20.54 -1.17 -2.56
N GLU A 162 -21.58 -0.92 -3.33
CA GLU A 162 -21.56 0.10 -4.40
C GLU A 162 -21.38 1.52 -3.86
N GLU A 163 -21.90 1.81 -2.68
CA GLU A 163 -21.72 3.13 -2.03
C GLU A 163 -20.25 3.34 -1.65
N ASP A 164 -19.61 2.37 -0.99
CA ASP A 164 -18.18 2.40 -0.66
C ASP A 164 -17.32 2.54 -1.92
N ARG A 165 -17.69 1.84 -2.99
CA ARG A 165 -17.03 1.94 -4.29
C ARG A 165 -17.09 3.36 -4.83
N HIS A 166 -18.26 4.00 -4.85
CA HIS A 166 -18.41 5.37 -5.32
C HIS A 166 -17.63 6.37 -4.47
N ILE A 167 -17.70 6.25 -3.15
CA ILE A 167 -16.94 7.09 -2.21
C ILE A 167 -15.43 6.96 -2.46
N GLN A 168 -14.95 5.74 -2.67
CA GLN A 168 -13.52 5.50 -2.88
C GLN A 168 -13.05 5.97 -4.26
N LEU A 169 -13.86 5.80 -5.31
CA LEU A 169 -13.57 6.35 -6.64
C LEU A 169 -13.51 7.88 -6.62
N ALA A 170 -14.44 8.53 -5.94
CA ALA A 170 -14.43 9.98 -5.75
C ALA A 170 -13.18 10.47 -4.99
N LEU A 171 -12.73 9.70 -3.98
CA LEU A 171 -11.48 10.00 -3.27
C LEU A 171 -10.27 9.92 -4.19
N TYR A 172 -10.14 8.85 -4.99
CA TYR A 172 -9.04 8.71 -5.93
C TYR A 172 -9.04 9.81 -7.00
N GLU A 173 -10.21 10.22 -7.49
CA GLU A 173 -10.33 11.34 -8.42
C GLU A 173 -9.86 12.67 -7.80
N LYS A 174 -10.20 12.90 -6.54
CA LYS A 174 -9.75 14.07 -5.79
C LYS A 174 -8.23 14.08 -5.58
N LEU A 175 -7.65 12.93 -5.21
CA LEU A 175 -6.20 12.75 -5.10
C LEU A 175 -5.49 12.99 -6.44
N ARG A 176 -6.04 12.47 -7.53
CA ARG A 176 -5.54 12.68 -8.90
C ARG A 176 -5.51 14.16 -9.25
N THR A 177 -6.57 14.88 -8.93
CA THR A 177 -6.65 16.32 -9.16
C THR A 177 -5.53 17.06 -8.40
N TYR A 178 -5.35 16.77 -7.13
CA TYR A 178 -4.28 17.40 -6.35
C TYR A 178 -2.87 17.06 -6.86
N LEU A 179 -2.65 15.83 -7.30
CA LEU A 179 -1.36 15.41 -7.85
C LEU A 179 -1.08 15.98 -9.25
N ARG A 180 -2.09 16.41 -9.99
CA ARG A 180 -1.93 17.06 -11.31
C ARG A 180 -1.72 18.57 -11.22
N THR A 181 -2.18 19.20 -10.17
CA THR A 181 -2.02 20.65 -9.98
C THR A 181 -0.63 20.92 -9.41
N PRO A 182 0.27 21.61 -10.12
CA PRO A 182 1.54 22.08 -9.55
C PRO A 182 1.25 23.07 -8.41
N GLU A 183 2.07 23.04 -7.36
CA GLU A 183 2.06 24.07 -6.29
C GLU A 183 2.63 25.37 -6.80
#